data_fee842eb12e5d3cfa44844255c9ff389
#
_entry.id   fee842eb12e5d3cfa44844255c9ff389
#
_cell.length_a   1.000
_cell.length_b   1.000
_cell.length_c   1.000
_cell.angle_alpha   90.00
_cell.angle_beta   90.00
_cell.angle_gamma   90.00
#
_symmetry.space_group_name_H-M   'P 1'
#
loop_
_entity.id
_entity.type
_entity.pdbx_description
1 polymer ?
#
loop_
_entity_poly.entity_id
_entity_poly.type
_entity_poly.pdbx_seq_one_letter_code
_entity_poly.pdbx_strand_id
1 'polypeptide(L)'
;MNKYTRVGLALLTCGLLAACDKRHDDVVEPISLEKFPKQIVLSDEGDGDIEDEDKVSIGIELLKQYDPSGEDLEGVVNPLKEAVTVSFEIKDLEGFSNLSDYVKGGTAFYEIDDCTTSEDESIDLNFSLDLATGKGSVVFPAGVESIEIELETDEDFFDDKTLNTEKRGFTFALTGISASTENVVVNTANEFAYLVLDDEAVFGEWEVDASDATEFAAFKNLFGSFDESIANLESTDIDKIEIEFGYEGFQLKITLNETEPDECDASELVNKEIELEGEYGGDIEDLFATLNGSLEFSEEIEQEDGKVVEFTLEGEYAIDPVDTEKLTLTLKGEYLDDIPETTLHLKK
;
A
#
# COMPACT_ATOMS: atom_id res chain seq x y z
N MET A 1 1.67 -50.41 53.59
CA MET A 1 2.31 -49.90 52.38
C MET A 1 3.72 -50.38 52.33
N ASN A 2 4.08 -51.17 51.33
CA ASN A 2 5.32 -51.93 51.27
C ASN A 2 6.50 -51.01 50.97
N LYS A 3 7.65 -51.12 51.65
CA LYS A 3 8.85 -50.32 51.48
C LYS A 3 9.37 -50.31 50.02
N TYR A 4 9.09 -51.36 49.29
CA TYR A 4 9.55 -51.46 47.89
C TYR A 4 8.71 -50.58 46.92
N THR A 5 7.49 -50.22 47.26
CA THR A 5 6.67 -49.33 46.41
C THR A 5 7.14 -47.89 46.49
N ARG A 6 7.78 -47.48 47.61
CA ARG A 6 8.30 -46.11 47.76
C ARG A 6 9.65 -45.91 47.03
N VAL A 7 10.44 -46.97 46.93
CA VAL A 7 11.73 -46.89 46.19
C VAL A 7 11.52 -46.91 44.68
N GLY A 8 10.53 -47.66 44.21
CA GLY A 8 10.17 -47.67 42.77
C GLY A 8 9.60 -46.34 42.29
N LEU A 9 8.83 -45.64 43.12
CA LEU A 9 8.30 -44.34 42.75
C LEU A 9 9.34 -43.23 42.73
N ALA A 10 10.34 -43.31 43.64
CA ALA A 10 11.44 -42.34 43.67
C ALA A 10 12.38 -42.50 42.47
N LEU A 11 12.59 -43.75 42.01
CA LEU A 11 13.39 -44.00 40.80
C LEU A 11 12.67 -43.58 39.52
N LEU A 12 11.35 -43.67 39.46
CA LEU A 12 10.59 -43.22 38.29
C LEU A 12 10.54 -41.67 38.20
N THR A 13 10.50 -40.98 39.33
CA THR A 13 10.52 -39.51 39.35
C THR A 13 11.90 -38.94 39.02
N CYS A 14 12.97 -39.60 39.42
CA CYS A 14 14.34 -39.21 39.03
C CYS A 14 14.62 -39.45 37.54
N GLY A 15 14.04 -40.50 36.93
CA GLY A 15 14.18 -40.79 35.50
C GLY A 15 13.46 -39.78 34.60
N LEU A 16 12.38 -39.18 35.07
CA LEU A 16 11.64 -38.15 34.33
C LEU A 16 12.30 -36.77 34.38
N LEU A 17 13.08 -36.47 35.41
CA LEU A 17 13.85 -35.21 35.49
C LEU A 17 15.16 -35.24 34.70
N ALA A 18 15.71 -36.44 34.45
CA ALA A 18 16.91 -36.56 33.62
C ALA A 18 16.64 -36.51 32.09
N ALA A 19 15.37 -36.58 31.67
CA ALA A 19 15.02 -36.50 30.27
C ALA A 19 14.83 -35.06 29.75
N CYS A 20 14.85 -34.06 30.65
CA CYS A 20 14.73 -32.65 30.25
C CYS A 20 16.06 -31.94 29.96
N ASP A 21 17.21 -32.59 30.19
CA ASP A 21 18.50 -31.92 30.10
C ASP A 21 19.32 -32.23 28.83
N LYS A 22 18.63 -32.69 27.78
CA LYS A 22 19.24 -32.86 26.44
C LYS A 22 18.58 -31.96 25.37
N ARG A 23 18.11 -30.83 25.77
CA ARG A 23 17.81 -29.79 24.82
C ARG A 23 18.72 -28.62 25.17
N HIS A 24 19.72 -28.40 24.44
CA HIS A 24 20.41 -27.11 24.33
C HIS A 24 21.91 -27.20 24.26
N ASP A 25 22.43 -27.95 23.31
CA ASP A 25 23.79 -27.63 22.85
C ASP A 25 23.90 -27.71 21.29
N ASP A 26 22.77 -27.85 20.60
CA ASP A 26 22.76 -27.50 19.20
C ASP A 26 22.54 -25.98 19.13
N VAL A 27 23.65 -25.25 19.21
CA VAL A 27 23.67 -23.87 18.76
C VAL A 27 23.32 -23.95 17.29
N VAL A 28 22.06 -23.70 16.96
CA VAL A 28 21.64 -23.51 15.58
C VAL A 28 22.38 -22.27 15.12
N GLU A 29 23.48 -22.48 14.37
CA GLU A 29 24.19 -21.36 13.77
C GLU A 29 23.13 -20.57 12.96
N PRO A 30 23.03 -19.26 13.15
CA PRO A 30 22.10 -18.46 12.37
C PRO A 30 22.39 -18.69 10.89
N ILE A 31 21.35 -19.02 10.15
CA ILE A 31 21.49 -19.24 8.71
C ILE A 31 21.87 -17.89 8.12
N SER A 32 23.01 -17.83 7.43
CA SER A 32 23.44 -16.61 6.74
C SER A 32 22.39 -16.20 5.70
N LEU A 33 22.04 -14.92 5.64
CA LEU A 33 21.13 -14.35 4.63
C LEU A 33 21.56 -14.71 3.20
N GLU A 34 22.85 -14.82 2.93
CA GLU A 34 23.39 -15.23 1.62
C GLU A 34 22.92 -16.62 1.14
N LYS A 35 22.36 -17.45 2.02
CA LYS A 35 21.80 -18.76 1.66
C LYS A 35 20.37 -18.71 1.16
N PHE A 36 19.66 -17.63 1.43
CA PHE A 36 18.32 -17.43 0.90
C PHE A 36 18.39 -16.72 -0.44
N PRO A 37 17.56 -17.08 -1.41
CA PRO A 37 17.46 -16.31 -2.64
C PRO A 37 16.91 -14.92 -2.31
N LYS A 38 17.50 -13.90 -2.92
CA LYS A 38 16.87 -12.59 -3.02
C LYS A 38 15.66 -12.75 -3.92
N GLN A 39 14.54 -12.17 -3.57
CA GLN A 39 13.32 -12.28 -4.35
C GLN A 39 12.96 -10.91 -4.91
N ILE A 40 12.73 -10.86 -6.21
CA ILE A 40 12.13 -9.71 -6.88
C ILE A 40 10.64 -9.99 -6.97
N VAL A 41 9.84 -9.05 -6.50
CA VAL A 41 8.38 -9.10 -6.43
C VAL A 41 7.78 -7.85 -7.05
N LEU A 42 6.49 -7.85 -7.32
CA LEU A 42 5.73 -6.62 -7.50
C LEU A 42 5.52 -6.02 -6.11
N SER A 43 5.68 -4.73 -5.97
CA SER A 43 5.28 -4.01 -4.75
C SER A 43 3.75 -3.99 -4.66
N ASP A 44 3.24 -3.96 -3.44
CA ASP A 44 1.79 -3.87 -3.22
C ASP A 44 1.24 -2.46 -3.55
N GLU A 45 2.12 -1.49 -3.80
CA GLU A 45 1.80 -0.10 -4.18
C GLU A 45 1.55 0.08 -5.67
N GLY A 46 0.98 -0.90 -6.31
CA GLY A 46 0.65 -0.83 -7.74
C GLY A 46 -0.69 -0.18 -7.98
N ASP A 47 -0.89 1.02 -7.47
CA ASP A 47 -2.06 1.82 -7.82
C ASP A 47 -1.97 2.30 -9.27
N GLY A 48 -3.03 2.10 -10.01
CA GLY A 48 -3.29 2.94 -11.16
C GLY A 48 -3.58 4.32 -10.61
N ASP A 49 -2.57 5.17 -10.55
CA ASP A 49 -2.68 6.50 -10.00
C ASP A 49 -3.76 7.27 -10.76
N ILE A 50 -4.85 7.59 -10.05
CA ILE A 50 -6.00 8.29 -10.62
C ILE A 50 -5.63 9.74 -10.90
N GLU A 51 -4.64 10.26 -10.20
CA GLU A 51 -4.19 11.64 -10.34
C GLU A 51 -3.40 11.89 -11.63
N ASP A 52 -2.74 10.87 -12.17
CA ASP A 52 -1.97 10.98 -13.40
C ASP A 52 -2.79 10.39 -14.56
N GLU A 53 -3.72 11.18 -15.11
CA GLU A 53 -4.63 10.83 -16.21
C GLU A 53 -3.96 10.16 -17.43
N ASP A 54 -2.65 10.22 -17.51
CA ASP A 54 -1.83 9.73 -18.63
C ASP A 54 -1.00 8.49 -18.32
N LYS A 55 -0.95 7.99 -17.08
CA LYS A 55 0.07 7.04 -16.64
C LYS A 55 -0.47 5.96 -15.71
N VAL A 56 0.16 4.81 -15.74
CA VAL A 56 -0.04 3.73 -14.78
C VAL A 56 1.32 3.32 -14.24
N SER A 57 1.50 3.46 -12.96
CA SER A 57 2.73 3.11 -12.25
C SER A 57 2.69 1.67 -11.75
N ILE A 58 3.81 0.97 -11.85
CA ILE A 58 3.98 -0.43 -11.45
C ILE A 58 5.30 -0.58 -10.72
N GLY A 59 5.23 -0.78 -9.41
CA GLY A 59 6.40 -1.00 -8.58
C GLY A 59 6.96 -2.42 -8.69
N ILE A 60 8.28 -2.54 -8.68
CA ILE A 60 9.01 -3.81 -8.60
C ILE A 60 10.10 -3.66 -7.56
N GLU A 61 10.11 -4.50 -6.54
CA GLU A 61 11.01 -4.38 -5.41
C GLU A 61 11.74 -5.67 -5.04
N LEU A 62 12.73 -5.53 -4.18
CA LEU A 62 13.39 -6.63 -3.49
C LEU A 62 12.68 -6.90 -2.17
N LEU A 63 12.12 -8.10 -2.04
CA LEU A 63 11.46 -8.53 -0.81
C LEU A 63 12.43 -8.46 0.38
N LYS A 64 11.99 -7.84 1.46
CA LYS A 64 12.69 -7.80 2.74
C LYS A 64 13.03 -9.21 3.22
N GLN A 65 14.22 -9.40 3.74
CA GLN A 65 14.68 -10.66 4.30
C GLN A 65 14.78 -10.54 5.82
N TYR A 66 14.58 -11.66 6.52
CA TYR A 66 14.73 -11.69 7.97
C TYR A 66 16.07 -11.12 8.42
N ASP A 67 16.07 -10.16 9.34
CA ASP A 67 17.30 -9.64 9.95
C ASP A 67 17.83 -10.60 11.02
N PRO A 68 19.00 -11.24 10.81
CA PRO A 68 19.57 -12.15 11.78
C PRO A 68 20.07 -11.46 13.04
N SER A 69 20.21 -10.13 13.05
CA SER A 69 20.55 -9.36 14.24
C SER A 69 19.36 -9.24 15.19
N GLY A 70 18.14 -9.30 14.65
CA GLY A 70 16.89 -9.07 15.38
C GLY A 70 16.70 -7.61 15.81
N GLU A 71 17.46 -6.68 15.21
CA GLU A 71 17.32 -5.24 15.46
C GLU A 71 16.13 -4.68 14.67
N ASP A 72 15.90 -5.23 13.47
CA ASP A 72 14.75 -4.88 12.64
C ASP A 72 13.81 -6.09 12.52
N LEU A 73 12.62 -5.98 13.10
CA LEU A 73 11.61 -7.05 13.10
C LEU A 73 10.89 -7.17 11.76
N GLU A 74 10.82 -6.09 10.99
CA GLU A 74 10.21 -6.05 9.66
C GLU A 74 11.13 -6.65 8.59
N GLY A 75 12.42 -6.82 8.92
CA GLY A 75 13.41 -7.36 8.02
C GLY A 75 14.19 -6.27 7.29
N VAL A 76 15.19 -6.71 6.51
CA VAL A 76 16.10 -5.81 5.78
C VAL A 76 16.12 -6.16 4.30
N VAL A 77 16.17 -5.16 3.46
CA VAL A 77 16.48 -5.35 2.04
C VAL A 77 17.96 -5.64 1.87
N ASN A 78 18.26 -6.61 1.01
CA ASN A 78 19.63 -6.96 0.67
C ASN A 78 19.84 -6.71 -0.83
N PRO A 79 20.29 -5.51 -1.23
CA PRO A 79 20.37 -5.11 -2.63
C PRO A 79 21.23 -6.04 -3.48
N LEU A 80 20.94 -6.10 -4.77
CA LEU A 80 21.71 -6.89 -5.74
C LEU A 80 23.13 -6.33 -5.87
N LYS A 81 24.09 -7.21 -6.10
CA LYS A 81 25.49 -6.83 -6.38
C LYS A 81 25.78 -6.65 -7.87
N GLU A 82 24.92 -7.20 -8.71
CA GLU A 82 24.95 -7.05 -10.17
C GLU A 82 23.55 -6.80 -10.70
N ALA A 83 23.45 -5.99 -11.76
CA ALA A 83 22.18 -5.74 -12.41
C ALA A 83 21.63 -7.00 -13.07
N VAL A 84 20.33 -7.16 -13.04
CA VAL A 84 19.63 -8.26 -13.70
C VAL A 84 18.54 -7.72 -14.62
N THR A 85 18.17 -8.47 -15.65
CA THR A 85 17.04 -8.13 -16.51
C THR A 85 15.84 -8.93 -16.03
N VAL A 86 14.81 -8.24 -15.58
CA VAL A 86 13.49 -8.79 -15.20
C VAL A 86 12.61 -8.79 -16.43
N SER A 87 11.93 -9.89 -16.69
CA SER A 87 10.95 -10.03 -17.78
C SER A 87 9.55 -10.02 -17.19
N PHE A 88 8.63 -9.35 -17.88
CA PHE A 88 7.23 -9.26 -17.50
C PHE A 88 6.29 -9.47 -18.67
N GLU A 89 5.00 -9.63 -18.40
CA GLU A 89 3.93 -9.73 -19.38
C GLU A 89 2.69 -8.99 -18.89
N ILE A 90 2.14 -8.12 -19.71
CA ILE A 90 0.81 -7.53 -19.54
C ILE A 90 -0.16 -8.42 -20.29
N LYS A 91 -1.16 -8.96 -19.60
CA LYS A 91 -2.08 -9.96 -20.09
C LYS A 91 -3.50 -9.73 -19.56
N ASP A 92 -4.42 -10.61 -19.91
CA ASP A 92 -5.80 -10.62 -19.40
C ASP A 92 -6.47 -9.24 -19.47
N LEU A 93 -6.41 -8.63 -20.66
CA LEU A 93 -6.98 -7.31 -20.92
C LEU A 93 -8.50 -7.34 -20.74
N GLU A 94 -9.05 -6.45 -19.92
CA GLU A 94 -10.47 -6.27 -19.69
C GLU A 94 -10.96 -4.96 -20.28
N GLY A 95 -12.14 -4.97 -20.93
CA GLY A 95 -12.73 -3.79 -21.56
C GLY A 95 -12.12 -3.37 -22.90
N PHE A 96 -10.98 -3.94 -23.31
CA PHE A 96 -10.34 -3.65 -24.59
C PHE A 96 -9.62 -4.89 -25.15
N SER A 97 -9.26 -4.87 -26.44
CA SER A 97 -8.79 -6.08 -27.13
C SER A 97 -7.29 -6.09 -27.40
N ASN A 98 -6.64 -4.93 -27.49
CA ASN A 98 -5.22 -4.82 -27.74
C ASN A 98 -4.63 -3.78 -26.79
N LEU A 99 -3.47 -4.06 -26.23
CA LEU A 99 -2.77 -3.14 -25.35
C LEU A 99 -2.52 -1.78 -26.04
N SER A 100 -2.20 -1.81 -27.35
CA SER A 100 -1.99 -0.60 -28.16
C SER A 100 -3.23 0.26 -28.40
N ASP A 101 -4.41 -0.18 -27.95
CA ASP A 101 -5.62 0.64 -28.07
C ASP A 101 -5.55 1.84 -27.13
N TYR A 102 -4.91 1.66 -25.97
CA TYR A 102 -4.78 2.70 -24.93
C TYR A 102 -3.35 2.97 -24.46
N VAL A 103 -2.46 1.97 -24.46
CA VAL A 103 -1.07 2.15 -24.05
C VAL A 103 -0.20 2.56 -25.22
N LYS A 104 0.49 3.70 -25.09
CA LYS A 104 1.39 4.27 -26.13
C LYS A 104 2.81 3.77 -26.00
N GLY A 105 3.24 3.42 -24.78
CA GLY A 105 4.60 2.99 -24.46
C GLY A 105 4.79 2.92 -22.97
N GLY A 106 6.00 3.18 -22.52
CA GLY A 106 6.34 3.29 -21.12
C GLY A 106 7.80 3.57 -20.92
N THR A 107 8.14 3.91 -19.71
CA THR A 107 9.48 4.14 -19.19
C THR A 107 9.70 3.29 -17.94
N ALA A 108 10.91 3.26 -17.44
CA ALA A 108 11.20 2.73 -16.12
C ALA A 108 12.33 3.51 -15.50
N PHE A 109 12.27 3.71 -14.21
CA PHE A 109 13.24 4.49 -13.46
C PHE A 109 13.34 3.98 -12.02
N TYR A 110 14.24 4.52 -11.27
CA TYR A 110 14.25 4.48 -9.82
C TYR A 110 14.57 5.86 -9.29
N GLU A 111 14.04 6.18 -8.17
CA GLU A 111 14.29 7.45 -7.49
C GLU A 111 15.48 7.34 -6.56
N ILE A 112 16.25 8.39 -6.50
CA ILE A 112 17.27 8.59 -5.48
C ILE A 112 16.70 9.66 -4.56
N ASP A 113 16.37 9.25 -3.38
CA ASP A 113 16.14 10.15 -2.26
C ASP A 113 17.49 10.77 -1.89
N ASP A 114 17.84 11.84 -2.64
CA ASP A 114 19.06 12.61 -2.40
C ASP A 114 18.69 13.90 -1.70
N CYS A 115 18.65 13.86 -0.39
CA CYS A 115 18.51 15.06 0.46
C CYS A 115 19.48 16.19 0.14
N THR A 116 20.27 16.12 -0.92
CA THR A 116 21.14 17.19 -1.40
C THR A 116 20.54 18.05 -2.51
N THR A 117 19.44 17.58 -3.13
CA THR A 117 18.67 18.33 -4.13
C THR A 117 17.20 18.34 -3.70
N SER A 118 16.55 19.47 -3.85
CA SER A 118 15.11 19.62 -3.54
C SER A 118 14.18 19.02 -4.64
N GLU A 119 14.71 18.19 -5.49
CA GLU A 119 13.98 17.46 -6.52
C GLU A 119 14.48 16.02 -6.49
N ASP A 120 13.58 15.07 -6.38
CA ASP A 120 13.89 13.65 -6.51
C ASP A 120 14.54 13.41 -7.87
N GLU A 121 15.76 12.89 -7.88
CA GLU A 121 16.44 12.54 -9.13
C GLU A 121 15.96 11.15 -9.56
N SER A 122 15.05 11.11 -10.54
CA SER A 122 14.72 9.88 -11.22
C SER A 122 15.84 9.46 -12.18
N ILE A 123 16.25 8.20 -12.14
CA ILE A 123 17.28 7.64 -13.04
C ILE A 123 16.64 6.64 -13.99
N ASP A 124 16.63 7.00 -15.26
CA ASP A 124 16.09 6.16 -16.32
C ASP A 124 16.78 4.79 -16.41
N LEU A 125 15.98 3.76 -16.59
CA LEU A 125 16.40 2.39 -16.77
C LEU A 125 16.23 1.90 -18.21
N ASN A 126 16.98 0.85 -18.59
CA ASN A 126 16.74 0.18 -19.85
C ASN A 126 15.43 -0.61 -19.74
N PHE A 127 14.44 -0.15 -20.47
CA PHE A 127 13.09 -0.70 -20.55
C PHE A 127 12.73 -1.10 -21.98
N SER A 128 11.89 -2.11 -22.14
CA SER A 128 11.30 -2.48 -23.42
C SER A 128 9.92 -3.08 -23.22
N LEU A 129 8.96 -2.70 -24.06
CA LEU A 129 7.61 -3.25 -24.11
C LEU A 129 7.20 -3.46 -25.58
N ASP A 130 6.76 -4.66 -25.90
CA ASP A 130 6.11 -4.99 -27.17
C ASP A 130 4.60 -4.94 -27.02
N LEU A 131 3.99 -3.85 -27.43
CA LEU A 131 2.55 -3.60 -27.31
C LEU A 131 1.69 -4.64 -28.05
N ALA A 132 2.25 -5.34 -29.05
CA ALA A 132 1.51 -6.37 -29.77
C ALA A 132 1.38 -7.67 -28.98
N THR A 133 2.31 -7.94 -28.07
CA THR A 133 2.34 -9.18 -27.29
C THR A 133 2.20 -8.96 -25.78
N GLY A 134 2.24 -7.73 -25.31
CA GLY A 134 2.25 -7.38 -23.89
C GLY A 134 3.55 -7.77 -23.17
N LYS A 135 4.59 -8.27 -23.88
CA LYS A 135 5.82 -8.73 -23.26
C LYS A 135 6.86 -7.63 -23.17
N GLY A 136 7.52 -7.57 -22.05
CA GLY A 136 8.54 -6.57 -21.81
C GLY A 136 9.68 -7.05 -20.92
N SER A 137 10.62 -6.15 -20.73
CA SER A 137 11.71 -6.33 -19.79
C SER A 137 12.24 -5.00 -19.30
N VAL A 138 12.74 -5.01 -18.07
CA VAL A 138 13.39 -3.89 -17.41
C VAL A 138 14.70 -4.34 -16.78
N VAL A 139 15.67 -3.45 -16.70
CA VAL A 139 16.92 -3.72 -15.98
C VAL A 139 16.75 -3.26 -14.53
N PHE A 140 16.78 -4.21 -13.60
CA PHE A 140 16.85 -3.95 -12.16
C PHE A 140 18.31 -3.73 -11.77
N PRO A 141 18.71 -2.52 -11.31
CA PRO A 141 20.10 -2.19 -11.09
C PRO A 141 20.70 -2.85 -9.84
N ALA A 142 22.02 -2.84 -9.74
CA ALA A 142 22.70 -3.20 -8.50
C ALA A 142 22.61 -2.06 -7.48
N GLY A 143 22.42 -2.41 -6.20
CA GLY A 143 22.39 -1.44 -5.11
C GLY A 143 21.06 -0.71 -4.91
N VAL A 144 20.05 -1.01 -5.72
CA VAL A 144 18.71 -0.42 -5.67
C VAL A 144 17.76 -1.40 -4.99
N GLU A 145 16.80 -0.90 -4.25
CA GLU A 145 15.81 -1.67 -3.49
C GLU A 145 14.50 -1.86 -4.27
N SER A 146 14.08 -0.81 -4.99
CA SER A 146 12.88 -0.77 -5.81
C SER A 146 13.11 -0.04 -7.12
N ILE A 147 12.28 -0.30 -8.11
CA ILE A 147 12.20 0.40 -9.38
C ILE A 147 10.74 0.56 -9.75
N GLU A 148 10.46 1.52 -10.60
CA GLU A 148 9.12 1.80 -11.11
C GLU A 148 9.07 1.66 -12.61
N ILE A 149 7.97 1.13 -13.13
CA ILE A 149 7.61 1.14 -14.54
C ILE A 149 6.39 2.02 -14.70
N GLU A 150 6.52 3.06 -15.51
CA GLU A 150 5.44 3.95 -15.86
C GLU A 150 4.96 3.62 -17.28
N LEU A 151 3.70 3.24 -17.43
CA LEU A 151 3.07 3.03 -18.73
C LEU A 151 2.41 4.33 -19.17
N GLU A 152 2.81 4.86 -20.33
CA GLU A 152 2.12 5.98 -20.97
C GLU A 152 0.80 5.52 -21.55
N THR A 153 -0.30 6.11 -21.11
CA THR A 153 -1.64 5.78 -21.59
C THR A 153 -2.21 6.87 -22.50
N ASP A 154 -3.35 6.60 -23.10
CA ASP A 154 -4.15 7.58 -23.82
C ASP A 154 -5.12 8.23 -22.83
N GLU A 155 -5.41 9.52 -22.96
CA GLU A 155 -6.42 10.22 -22.18
C GLU A 155 -7.76 9.46 -22.15
N ASP A 156 -8.14 8.85 -23.29
CA ASP A 156 -9.35 8.02 -23.38
C ASP A 156 -9.29 6.74 -22.50
N PHE A 157 -8.13 6.35 -21.97
CA PHE A 157 -8.02 5.17 -21.13
C PHE A 157 -8.73 5.35 -19.78
N PHE A 158 -8.70 6.55 -19.25
CA PHE A 158 -9.39 6.92 -18.02
C PHE A 158 -10.80 7.48 -18.33
N ASP A 159 -10.95 8.26 -19.40
CA ASP A 159 -12.13 9.07 -19.72
C ASP A 159 -13.16 8.42 -20.67
N ASP A 160 -12.88 7.24 -21.25
CA ASP A 160 -13.79 6.63 -22.24
C ASP A 160 -15.11 6.20 -21.61
N LYS A 161 -16.10 7.11 -21.65
CA LYS A 161 -17.45 6.93 -21.12
C LYS A 161 -18.21 5.75 -21.71
N THR A 162 -17.77 5.23 -22.86
CA THR A 162 -18.36 4.02 -23.43
C THR A 162 -17.93 2.77 -22.68
N LEU A 163 -16.82 2.83 -21.97
CA LEU A 163 -16.28 1.76 -21.14
C LEU A 163 -16.66 1.87 -19.66
N ASN A 164 -17.26 2.97 -19.21
CA ASN A 164 -17.67 3.17 -17.82
C ASN A 164 -18.75 2.19 -17.31
N THR A 165 -19.32 1.38 -18.19
CA THR A 165 -20.25 0.29 -17.84
C THR A 165 -19.56 -1.08 -17.85
N GLU A 166 -18.32 -1.15 -18.29
CA GLU A 166 -17.51 -2.37 -18.39
C GLU A 166 -16.17 -2.08 -17.72
N LYS A 167 -15.71 -3.01 -16.90
CA LYS A 167 -14.40 -2.89 -16.25
C LYS A 167 -13.30 -2.75 -17.29
N ARG A 168 -12.37 -1.87 -17.04
CA ARG A 168 -11.11 -1.73 -17.79
C ARG A 168 -9.97 -2.17 -16.91
N GLY A 169 -9.06 -2.90 -17.46
CA GLY A 169 -7.90 -3.31 -16.70
C GLY A 169 -7.02 -4.31 -17.42
N PHE A 170 -5.98 -4.69 -16.75
CA PHE A 170 -5.06 -5.71 -17.23
C PHE A 170 -4.36 -6.37 -16.05
N THR A 171 -3.77 -7.54 -16.28
CA THR A 171 -2.90 -8.18 -15.30
C THR A 171 -1.44 -7.94 -15.70
N PHE A 172 -0.63 -7.45 -14.77
CA PHE A 172 0.81 -7.38 -14.89
C PHE A 172 1.44 -8.55 -14.13
N ALA A 173 2.35 -9.27 -14.77
CA ALA A 173 2.98 -10.45 -14.19
C ALA A 173 4.48 -10.48 -14.46
N LEU A 174 5.28 -10.77 -13.44
CA LEU A 174 6.70 -11.06 -13.61
C LEU A 174 6.86 -12.47 -14.18
N THR A 175 7.64 -12.63 -15.25
CA THR A 175 7.74 -13.90 -15.98
C THR A 175 9.10 -14.58 -15.90
N GLY A 176 10.13 -13.85 -15.51
CA GLY A 176 11.48 -14.41 -15.40
C GLY A 176 12.57 -13.38 -15.17
N ILE A 177 13.78 -13.89 -15.05
CA ILE A 177 14.99 -13.10 -14.82
C ILE A 177 16.13 -13.61 -15.68
N SER A 178 17.03 -12.72 -16.11
CA SER A 178 18.27 -13.12 -16.76
C SER A 178 19.16 -13.93 -15.84
N ALA A 179 20.09 -14.69 -16.43
CA ALA A 179 21.07 -15.43 -15.64
C ALA A 179 21.92 -14.46 -14.79
N SER A 180 22.02 -14.74 -13.49
CA SER A 180 22.83 -14.01 -12.53
C SER A 180 23.81 -14.95 -11.84
N THR A 181 24.92 -14.41 -11.35
CA THR A 181 25.86 -15.13 -10.48
C THR A 181 25.38 -15.15 -9.03
N GLU A 182 24.47 -14.26 -8.68
CA GLU A 182 23.83 -14.22 -7.37
C GLU A 182 22.66 -15.22 -7.28
N ASN A 183 22.35 -15.62 -6.05
CA ASN A 183 21.17 -16.41 -5.77
C ASN A 183 19.93 -15.48 -5.73
N VAL A 184 19.41 -15.14 -6.89
CA VAL A 184 18.23 -14.28 -7.05
C VAL A 184 17.17 -14.98 -7.87
N VAL A 185 15.93 -14.80 -7.51
CA VAL A 185 14.73 -15.33 -8.19
C VAL A 185 13.70 -14.23 -8.35
N VAL A 186 12.82 -14.41 -9.32
CA VAL A 186 11.63 -13.58 -9.45
C VAL A 186 10.42 -14.39 -9.01
N ASN A 187 9.50 -13.77 -8.30
CA ASN A 187 8.25 -14.42 -7.91
C ASN A 187 7.24 -14.37 -9.07
N THR A 188 7.24 -15.41 -9.90
CA THR A 188 6.32 -15.51 -11.04
C THR A 188 4.88 -15.88 -10.66
N ALA A 189 4.61 -16.11 -9.40
CA ALA A 189 3.26 -16.34 -8.88
C ALA A 189 2.61 -15.04 -8.36
N ASN A 190 3.39 -13.97 -8.27
CA ASN A 190 2.89 -12.64 -7.93
C ASN A 190 2.43 -11.98 -9.24
N GLU A 191 1.14 -11.78 -9.35
CA GLU A 191 0.47 -11.15 -10.48
C GLU A 191 -0.40 -10.04 -9.89
N PHE A 192 -0.40 -8.88 -10.50
CA PHE A 192 -1.21 -7.75 -10.08
C PHE A 192 -2.27 -7.45 -11.14
N ALA A 193 -3.52 -7.36 -10.74
CA ALA A 193 -4.63 -6.98 -11.61
C ALA A 193 -4.91 -5.48 -11.43
N TYR A 194 -4.49 -4.70 -12.42
CA TYR A 194 -4.78 -3.27 -12.47
C TYR A 194 -6.17 -3.06 -13.03
N LEU A 195 -7.02 -2.43 -12.27
CA LEU A 195 -8.30 -1.92 -12.73
C LEU A 195 -8.18 -0.41 -12.89
N VAL A 196 -8.61 0.08 -14.04
CA VAL A 196 -8.71 1.52 -14.26
C VAL A 196 -9.94 2.01 -13.54
N LEU A 197 -9.71 2.82 -12.54
CA LEU A 197 -10.75 3.56 -11.84
C LEU A 197 -10.98 4.86 -12.62
N ASP A 198 -12.24 5.18 -12.81
CA ASP A 198 -12.66 6.46 -13.37
C ASP A 198 -12.98 7.37 -12.19
N ASP A 199 -12.56 8.61 -12.24
CA ASP A 199 -12.86 9.64 -11.24
C ASP A 199 -14.36 10.02 -11.20
N GLU A 200 -15.20 9.40 -12.09
CA GLU A 200 -16.66 9.61 -12.20
C GLU A 200 -17.40 8.90 -11.09
N ALA A 201 -17.10 8.48 -10.03
CA ALA A 201 -17.92 7.96 -8.93
C ALA A 201 -17.38 8.51 -7.61
N VAL A 202 -17.21 7.65 -6.64
CA VAL A 202 -16.66 8.02 -5.35
C VAL A 202 -15.13 8.21 -5.40
N PHE A 203 -14.46 7.63 -6.40
CA PHE A 203 -13.01 7.62 -6.52
C PHE A 203 -12.40 9.01 -6.76
N GLY A 204 -11.14 9.16 -6.37
CA GLY A 204 -10.39 10.40 -6.43
C GLY A 204 -10.47 11.21 -5.14
N GLU A 205 -9.95 12.43 -5.20
CA GLU A 205 -9.81 13.33 -4.07
C GLU A 205 -11.10 14.08 -3.73
N TRP A 206 -11.37 14.19 -2.43
CA TRP A 206 -12.51 14.90 -1.87
C TRP A 206 -12.06 15.77 -0.69
N GLU A 207 -12.47 17.04 -0.68
CA GLU A 207 -12.09 18.00 0.35
C GLU A 207 -13.18 18.18 1.41
N VAL A 208 -12.76 18.22 2.67
CA VAL A 208 -13.61 18.61 3.81
C VAL A 208 -13.47 20.11 4.06
N ASP A 209 -14.56 20.85 4.05
CA ASP A 209 -14.56 22.29 4.41
C ASP A 209 -14.31 22.47 5.92
N ALA A 210 -13.04 22.54 6.32
CA ALA A 210 -12.64 22.78 7.71
C ALA A 210 -13.11 24.15 8.27
N SER A 211 -13.50 25.07 7.40
CA SER A 211 -14.03 26.38 7.82
C SER A 211 -15.52 26.32 8.22
N ASP A 212 -16.25 25.27 7.77
CA ASP A 212 -17.61 24.99 8.25
C ASP A 212 -17.54 24.22 9.58
N ALA A 213 -17.99 24.86 10.64
CA ALA A 213 -17.94 24.26 11.98
C ALA A 213 -18.74 22.95 12.11
N THR A 214 -19.74 22.72 11.27
CA THR A 214 -20.55 21.50 11.27
C THR A 214 -19.78 20.36 10.60
N GLU A 215 -19.20 20.62 9.44
CA GLU A 215 -18.40 19.63 8.70
C GLU A 215 -17.13 19.27 9.48
N PHE A 216 -16.44 20.27 10.03
CA PHE A 216 -15.27 20.01 10.86
C PHE A 216 -15.60 19.20 12.13
N ALA A 217 -16.75 19.47 12.77
CA ALA A 217 -17.20 18.64 13.90
C ALA A 217 -17.56 17.22 13.48
N ALA A 218 -18.17 17.04 12.32
CA ALA A 218 -18.47 15.73 11.74
C ALA A 218 -17.18 14.96 11.44
N PHE A 219 -16.22 15.60 10.79
CA PHE A 219 -14.90 15.05 10.53
C PHE A 219 -14.23 14.56 11.82
N LYS A 220 -14.14 15.39 12.84
CA LYS A 220 -13.55 15.01 14.14
C LYS A 220 -14.31 13.88 14.84
N ASN A 221 -15.63 13.75 14.65
CA ASN A 221 -16.40 12.64 15.19
C ASN A 221 -16.04 11.30 14.54
N LEU A 222 -15.71 11.30 13.25
CA LEU A 222 -15.33 10.09 12.51
C LEU A 222 -13.87 9.71 12.78
N PHE A 223 -12.96 10.66 12.66
CA PHE A 223 -11.53 10.38 12.61
C PHE A 223 -10.75 10.74 13.89
N GLY A 224 -11.32 11.55 14.77
CA GLY A 224 -10.61 12.01 15.99
C GLY A 224 -10.40 10.95 17.06
N SER A 225 -11.00 9.76 16.94
CA SER A 225 -10.74 8.65 17.87
C SER A 225 -9.48 7.87 17.52
N PHE A 226 -9.00 7.99 16.28
CA PHE A 226 -7.82 7.31 15.79
C PHE A 226 -6.53 7.85 16.35
N ASP A 227 -6.38 9.16 16.21
CA ASP A 227 -5.19 9.86 16.60
C ASP A 227 -5.57 11.03 17.52
N GLU A 228 -4.92 11.10 18.66
CA GLU A 228 -5.11 12.20 19.61
C GLU A 228 -4.75 13.56 18.97
N SER A 229 -3.87 13.57 17.99
CA SER A 229 -3.54 14.78 17.23
C SER A 229 -4.75 15.29 16.46
N ILE A 230 -5.50 14.42 15.74
CA ILE A 230 -6.73 14.79 15.04
C ILE A 230 -7.81 15.28 16.01
N ALA A 231 -7.99 14.58 17.13
CA ALA A 231 -8.96 14.97 18.16
C ALA A 231 -8.73 16.37 18.70
N ASN A 232 -7.48 16.80 18.81
CA ASN A 232 -7.08 18.07 19.39
C ASN A 232 -6.98 19.24 18.39
N LEU A 233 -7.08 18.97 17.07
CA LEU A 233 -7.02 20.02 16.05
C LEU A 233 -8.13 21.07 16.23
N GLU A 234 -7.77 22.33 15.97
CA GLU A 234 -8.72 23.43 15.76
C GLU A 234 -8.79 23.75 14.25
N SER A 235 -9.92 24.18 13.77
CA SER A 235 -10.08 24.52 12.33
C SER A 235 -9.12 25.58 11.84
N THR A 236 -8.54 26.37 12.74
CA THR A 236 -7.51 27.39 12.44
C THR A 236 -6.11 26.82 12.23
N ASP A 237 -5.90 25.57 12.65
CA ASP A 237 -4.62 24.88 12.53
C ASP A 237 -4.46 24.20 11.17
N ILE A 238 -5.54 24.10 10.42
CA ILE A 238 -5.67 23.31 9.20
C ILE A 238 -5.61 24.23 7.97
N ASP A 239 -4.82 23.84 7.01
CA ASP A 239 -4.82 24.38 5.65
C ASP A 239 -5.79 23.62 4.76
N LYS A 240 -5.68 22.29 4.73
CA LYS A 240 -6.52 21.39 3.89
C LYS A 240 -6.81 20.07 4.61
N ILE A 241 -7.97 19.48 4.34
CA ILE A 241 -8.31 18.10 4.70
C ILE A 241 -8.79 17.41 3.42
N GLU A 242 -8.11 16.36 3.02
CA GLU A 242 -8.40 15.57 1.82
C GLU A 242 -8.70 14.13 2.21
N ILE A 243 -9.69 13.55 1.56
CA ILE A 243 -9.98 12.13 1.61
C ILE A 243 -9.92 11.65 0.17
N GLU A 244 -8.97 10.82 -0.14
CA GLU A 244 -8.84 10.15 -1.42
C GLU A 244 -9.42 8.75 -1.33
N PHE A 245 -10.21 8.36 -2.32
CA PHE A 245 -10.70 7.00 -2.47
C PHE A 245 -9.99 6.38 -3.65
N GLY A 246 -8.98 5.57 -3.38
CA GLY A 246 -8.18 4.82 -4.34
C GLY A 246 -8.69 3.41 -4.60
N TYR A 247 -7.88 2.61 -5.26
CA TYR A 247 -8.21 1.22 -5.59
C TYR A 247 -8.16 0.29 -4.36
N GLU A 248 -7.20 0.46 -3.49
CA GLU A 248 -6.98 -0.44 -2.34
C GLU A 248 -7.74 0.01 -1.10
N GLY A 249 -8.04 1.30 -1.00
CA GLY A 249 -8.69 1.85 0.17
C GLY A 249 -8.93 3.35 0.08
N PHE A 250 -8.93 3.99 1.22
CA PHE A 250 -8.94 5.45 1.31
C PHE A 250 -7.67 5.95 1.99
N GLN A 251 -7.25 7.13 1.58
CA GLN A 251 -6.22 7.90 2.26
C GLN A 251 -6.83 9.19 2.80
N LEU A 252 -6.58 9.49 4.06
CA LEU A 252 -6.90 10.78 4.68
C LEU A 252 -5.61 11.55 4.86
N LYS A 253 -5.54 12.75 4.28
CA LYS A 253 -4.43 13.68 4.40
C LYS A 253 -4.89 14.99 5.03
N ILE A 254 -4.24 15.40 6.09
CA ILE A 254 -4.51 16.66 6.78
C ILE A 254 -3.26 17.53 6.72
N THR A 255 -3.29 18.56 5.92
CA THR A 255 -2.22 19.55 5.82
C THR A 255 -2.43 20.66 6.86
N LEU A 256 -1.44 20.88 7.71
CA LEU A 256 -1.51 21.87 8.79
C LEU A 256 -0.90 23.21 8.39
N ASN A 257 -1.38 24.28 9.01
CA ASN A 257 -0.75 25.61 8.93
C ASN A 257 0.59 25.68 9.69
N GLU A 258 0.88 24.69 10.55
CA GLU A 258 2.18 24.54 11.20
C GLU A 258 3.19 24.01 10.18
N THR A 259 4.37 24.58 10.16
CA THR A 259 5.47 24.15 9.29
C THR A 259 6.57 23.51 10.11
N GLU A 260 7.22 22.53 9.52
CA GLU A 260 8.43 21.89 10.03
C GLU A 260 9.57 21.98 9.00
N PRO A 261 10.81 21.78 9.41
CA PRO A 261 11.90 21.70 8.45
C PRO A 261 11.70 20.51 7.53
N ASP A 262 11.90 20.73 6.24
CA ASP A 262 11.96 19.66 5.27
C ASP A 262 13.01 18.60 5.67
N GLU A 263 12.71 17.35 5.50
CA GLU A 263 13.60 16.25 5.90
C GLU A 263 14.95 16.29 5.17
N CYS A 264 14.94 16.75 3.93
CA CYS A 264 16.11 16.87 3.08
C CYS A 264 16.80 18.23 3.16
N ASP A 265 16.06 19.33 3.31
CA ASP A 265 16.61 20.68 3.49
C ASP A 265 16.05 21.39 4.73
N ALA A 266 16.73 21.21 5.85
CA ALA A 266 16.36 21.89 7.11
C ALA A 266 16.27 23.42 7.03
N SER A 267 16.63 24.05 5.91
CA SER A 267 16.45 25.49 5.65
C SER A 267 15.14 25.81 4.93
N GLU A 268 14.49 24.81 4.36
CA GLU A 268 13.15 24.86 3.80
C GLU A 268 12.13 24.48 4.86
N LEU A 269 10.95 25.05 4.78
CA LEU A 269 9.84 24.74 5.69
C LEU A 269 8.69 24.20 4.85
N VAL A 270 8.28 22.99 5.16
CA VAL A 270 7.10 22.33 4.58
C VAL A 270 5.95 22.34 5.58
N ASN A 271 4.74 22.25 5.10
CA ASN A 271 3.60 22.09 5.98
C ASN A 271 3.65 20.71 6.63
N LYS A 272 3.33 20.68 7.91
CA LYS A 272 3.21 19.41 8.63
C LYS A 272 1.94 18.69 8.19
N GLU A 273 2.05 17.40 7.98
CA GLU A 273 0.96 16.54 7.52
C GLU A 273 0.60 15.48 8.56
N ILE A 274 -0.64 15.05 8.56
CA ILE A 274 -1.14 13.89 9.31
C ILE A 274 -1.85 13.02 8.27
N GLU A 275 -1.39 11.79 8.14
CA GLU A 275 -1.92 10.82 7.19
C GLU A 275 -2.55 9.63 7.93
N LEU A 276 -3.59 9.08 7.34
CA LEU A 276 -4.26 7.87 7.78
C LEU A 276 -4.76 7.14 6.56
N GLU A 277 -4.49 5.86 6.50
CA GLU A 277 -4.93 4.98 5.44
C GLU A 277 -5.94 3.97 5.98
N GLY A 278 -6.73 3.36 5.11
CA GLY A 278 -7.63 2.29 5.48
C GLY A 278 -8.04 1.47 4.26
N GLU A 279 -7.97 0.15 4.39
CA GLU A 279 -8.34 -0.78 3.34
C GLU A 279 -9.87 -0.94 3.23
N TYR A 280 -10.38 -1.29 2.04
CA TYR A 280 -11.78 -1.65 1.87
C TYR A 280 -12.09 -3.01 2.51
N GLY A 281 -13.12 -3.05 3.36
CA GLY A 281 -13.60 -4.29 3.97
C GLY A 281 -14.40 -5.21 3.05
N GLY A 282 -14.68 -4.79 1.81
CA GLY A 282 -15.54 -5.49 0.86
C GLY A 282 -15.02 -5.50 -0.57
N ASP A 283 -15.87 -5.93 -1.49
CA ASP A 283 -15.56 -5.96 -2.92
C ASP A 283 -15.77 -4.56 -3.54
N ILE A 284 -14.70 -3.91 -3.93
CA ILE A 284 -14.73 -2.56 -4.54
C ILE A 284 -15.43 -2.54 -5.89
N GLU A 285 -15.62 -3.70 -6.53
CA GLU A 285 -16.30 -3.78 -7.82
C GLU A 285 -17.71 -3.20 -7.79
N ASP A 286 -18.37 -3.22 -6.62
CA ASP A 286 -19.70 -2.62 -6.42
C ASP A 286 -19.66 -1.09 -6.36
N LEU A 287 -18.47 -0.48 -6.21
CA LEU A 287 -18.29 0.97 -6.15
C LEU A 287 -18.17 1.62 -7.53
N PHE A 288 -17.90 0.81 -8.59
CA PHE A 288 -17.75 1.33 -9.95
C PHE A 288 -19.06 1.93 -10.49
N ALA A 289 -18.94 3.09 -11.09
CA ALA A 289 -19.99 3.76 -11.87
C ALA A 289 -21.32 3.97 -11.13
N THR A 290 -21.32 3.99 -9.81
CA THR A 290 -22.53 4.21 -9.02
C THR A 290 -22.47 5.53 -8.26
N LEU A 291 -23.58 6.30 -8.35
CA LEU A 291 -23.72 7.56 -7.61
C LEU A 291 -24.05 7.36 -6.12
N ASN A 292 -24.24 6.14 -5.68
CA ASN A 292 -24.47 5.81 -4.28
C ASN A 292 -24.16 4.33 -4.04
N GLY A 293 -23.69 4.03 -2.85
CA GLY A 293 -23.33 2.67 -2.44
C GLY A 293 -23.01 2.59 -0.97
N SER A 294 -22.51 1.44 -0.55
CA SER A 294 -21.99 1.22 0.80
C SER A 294 -20.46 1.18 0.78
N LEU A 295 -19.88 1.70 1.84
CA LEU A 295 -18.44 1.68 2.09
C LEU A 295 -18.19 0.98 3.42
N GLU A 296 -17.12 0.21 3.47
CA GLU A 296 -16.60 -0.40 4.68
C GLU A 296 -15.07 -0.29 4.63
N PHE A 297 -14.49 0.29 5.67
CA PHE A 297 -13.06 0.47 5.81
C PHE A 297 -12.58 -0.19 7.08
N SER A 298 -11.39 -0.76 7.04
CA SER A 298 -10.73 -1.29 8.22
C SER A 298 -9.23 -1.00 8.19
N GLU A 299 -8.64 -0.83 9.37
CA GLU A 299 -7.22 -0.66 9.57
C GLU A 299 -6.79 -1.30 10.89
N GLU A 300 -5.64 -1.96 10.91
CA GLU A 300 -5.03 -2.53 12.11
C GLU A 300 -4.02 -1.55 12.70
N ILE A 301 -4.38 -0.94 13.83
CA ILE A 301 -3.53 0.06 14.51
C ILE A 301 -2.81 -0.55 15.70
N GLU A 302 -1.49 -0.54 15.68
CA GLU A 302 -0.66 -0.96 16.80
C GLU A 302 -0.58 0.14 17.86
N GLN A 303 -0.97 -0.21 19.09
CA GLN A 303 -0.94 0.68 20.25
C GLN A 303 0.46 0.72 20.87
N GLU A 304 0.77 1.75 21.66
CA GLU A 304 2.04 1.89 22.39
C GLU A 304 2.40 0.68 23.27
N ASP A 305 1.42 -0.13 23.66
CA ASP A 305 1.61 -1.34 24.47
C ASP A 305 1.84 -2.60 23.60
N GLY A 306 1.92 -2.46 22.27
CA GLY A 306 2.10 -3.54 21.30
C GLY A 306 0.83 -4.34 21.05
N LYS A 307 -0.34 -3.82 21.45
CA LYS A 307 -1.63 -4.42 21.14
C LYS A 307 -2.16 -3.86 19.82
N VAL A 308 -2.49 -4.72 18.89
CA VAL A 308 -3.19 -4.35 17.66
C VAL A 308 -4.69 -4.22 17.96
N VAL A 309 -5.27 -3.12 17.53
CA VAL A 309 -6.72 -2.84 17.61
C VAL A 309 -7.19 -2.52 16.20
N GLU A 310 -8.22 -3.24 15.78
CA GLU A 310 -8.86 -2.97 14.50
C GLU A 310 -9.73 -1.71 14.61
N PHE A 311 -9.58 -0.84 13.64
CA PHE A 311 -10.49 0.26 13.38
C PHE A 311 -11.39 -0.08 12.23
N THR A 312 -12.67 0.25 12.35
CA THR A 312 -13.64 0.05 11.27
C THR A 312 -14.52 1.27 11.10
N LEU A 313 -14.79 1.63 9.85
CA LEU A 313 -15.86 2.55 9.46
C LEU A 313 -16.75 1.85 8.43
N GLU A 314 -18.06 1.86 8.64
CA GLU A 314 -19.04 1.32 7.70
C GLU A 314 -20.17 2.33 7.47
N GLY A 315 -20.74 2.36 6.27
CA GLY A 315 -21.87 3.22 5.98
C GLY A 315 -22.20 3.35 4.51
N GLU A 316 -22.71 4.50 4.13
CA GLU A 316 -23.22 4.78 2.80
C GLU A 316 -22.58 6.05 2.23
N TYR A 317 -22.38 6.08 0.92
CA TYR A 317 -22.03 7.27 0.18
C TYR A 317 -23.11 7.64 -0.82
N ALA A 318 -23.24 8.92 -1.12
CA ALA A 318 -24.12 9.43 -2.16
C ALA A 318 -23.50 10.66 -2.83
N ILE A 319 -23.32 10.58 -4.15
CA ILE A 319 -22.89 11.69 -4.99
C ILE A 319 -24.15 12.43 -5.48
N ASP A 320 -24.11 13.76 -5.48
CA ASP A 320 -25.23 14.57 -5.97
C ASP A 320 -25.39 14.36 -7.49
N PRO A 321 -26.52 13.86 -7.99
CA PRO A 321 -26.70 13.57 -9.41
C PRO A 321 -26.75 14.82 -10.31
N VAL A 322 -26.80 16.02 -9.73
CA VAL A 322 -26.83 17.31 -10.44
C VAL A 322 -25.47 18.01 -10.36
N ASP A 323 -24.74 17.77 -9.29
CA ASP A 323 -23.45 18.37 -8.99
C ASP A 323 -22.51 17.27 -8.52
N THR A 324 -21.87 16.59 -9.47
CA THR A 324 -21.02 15.42 -9.22
C THR A 324 -19.75 15.75 -8.44
N GLU A 325 -19.49 17.04 -8.22
CA GLU A 325 -18.42 17.52 -7.33
C GLU A 325 -18.83 17.52 -5.84
N LYS A 326 -19.97 16.92 -5.50
CA LYS A 326 -20.46 16.82 -4.12
C LYS A 326 -20.72 15.39 -3.71
N LEU A 327 -20.09 14.99 -2.62
CA LEU A 327 -20.24 13.70 -2.00
C LEU A 327 -20.79 13.83 -0.57
N THR A 328 -21.72 12.97 -0.22
CA THR A 328 -22.22 12.82 1.14
C THR A 328 -21.81 11.45 1.65
N LEU A 329 -21.07 11.40 2.75
CA LEU A 329 -20.74 10.18 3.49
C LEU A 329 -21.59 10.13 4.75
N THR A 330 -22.19 8.96 5.03
CA THR A 330 -22.86 8.70 6.32
C THR A 330 -22.26 7.44 6.90
N LEU A 331 -21.32 7.61 7.83
CA LEU A 331 -20.50 6.57 8.38
C LEU A 331 -20.69 6.43 9.89
N LYS A 332 -20.50 5.24 10.39
CA LYS A 332 -20.36 4.88 11.81
C LYS A 332 -19.24 3.85 11.93
N GLY A 333 -18.76 3.60 13.12
CA GLY A 333 -17.68 2.63 13.27
C GLY A 333 -17.38 2.26 14.70
N GLU A 334 -16.26 1.57 14.86
CA GLU A 334 -15.71 1.13 16.15
C GLU A 334 -14.19 1.26 16.12
N TYR A 335 -13.68 1.84 17.16
CA TYR A 335 -12.25 1.77 17.51
C TYR A 335 -12.17 1.67 19.01
N LEU A 336 -11.51 1.84 19.85
CA LEU A 336 -11.54 1.72 21.32
C LEU A 336 -12.95 1.88 21.94
N ASP A 337 -13.79 2.73 21.33
CA ASP A 337 -15.19 3.01 21.66
C ASP A 337 -16.03 3.13 20.38
N ASP A 338 -17.37 3.04 20.51
CA ASP A 338 -18.30 3.21 19.39
C ASP A 338 -18.20 4.62 18.78
N ILE A 339 -18.03 4.69 17.45
CA ILE A 339 -18.10 5.92 16.67
C ILE A 339 -19.53 6.09 16.18
N PRO A 340 -20.26 7.14 16.63
CA PRO A 340 -21.65 7.32 16.31
C PRO A 340 -21.83 7.63 14.82
N GLU A 341 -23.00 7.22 14.26
CA GLU A 341 -23.37 7.58 12.89
C GLU A 341 -23.25 9.08 12.67
N THR A 342 -22.45 9.45 11.69
CA THR A 342 -22.09 10.84 11.40
C THR A 342 -22.14 11.06 9.89
N THR A 343 -22.72 12.19 9.48
CA THR A 343 -22.76 12.60 8.07
C THR A 343 -21.74 13.69 7.81
N LEU A 344 -20.95 13.51 6.76
CA LEU A 344 -19.91 14.42 6.28
C LEU A 344 -20.20 14.78 4.82
N HIS A 345 -20.08 16.06 4.47
CA HIS A 345 -20.25 16.55 3.10
C HIS A 345 -18.89 16.99 2.53
N LEU A 346 -18.55 16.43 1.40
CA LEU A 346 -17.27 16.61 0.73
C LEU A 346 -17.46 17.28 -0.63
N LYS A 347 -16.38 17.85 -1.17
CA LYS A 347 -16.34 18.45 -2.52
C LYS A 347 -15.07 18.04 -3.22
N LYS A 348 -15.15 17.83 -4.54
CA LYS A 348 -13.99 17.77 -5.41
C LYS A 348 -13.37 19.14 -5.64
#